data_6e4783ef6817bdfca995cb2593a9431c
#
_entry.id   6e4783ef6817bdfca995cb2593a9431c
#
_cell.length_a   1.000
_cell.length_b   1.000
_cell.length_c   1.000
_cell.angle_alpha   90.00
_cell.angle_beta   90.00
_cell.angle_gamma   90.00
#
_symmetry.space_group_name_H-M   'P 1'
#
loop_
_entity.id
_entity.type
_entity.pdbx_description
1 polymer ?
#
loop_
_entity_poly.entity_id
_entity_poly.type
_entity_poly.pdbx_seq_one_letter_code
_entity_poly.pdbx_strand_id
1 'polypeptide(L)'
;LSLRRQRQMCIRDRAYTLKNGKKLWSFESGKRIVGTPAVSEGIVVFGSADRHIYGLNAKDGSLLWTVKAAEPVLGAVTIADGTAYIGASDATFRAIDIHTGKVIWAYTGVKGYIETKPLVTEDKVIFGAWDNTLYALNKTDGRELWKWTGGLTRMHFSPAAVWPVAADGKVFITDPQRAMTAIDIHTGNTVWRTFQSMVRETIGLSEDGERIYSKTMNDSIVCYAAQGDTPRELWATNIGFGYEHAPSMQVEKEGVMFGSTKEGLIFALEGKTGKVLWKHKIGNSLISTVVPLNGHEVLFTATSGEVGLLRIKN
;
A
#
# COMPACT_ATOMS: atom_id res chain seq x y z
N LEU A 1 1.05 3.51 -33.80
CA LEU A 1 0.03 4.12 -32.93
C LEU A 1 0.70 5.15 -32.02
N SER A 2 0.36 6.43 -32.24
CA SER A 2 0.84 7.57 -31.47
C SER A 2 0.15 7.56 -30.11
N LEU A 3 0.88 7.15 -29.07
CA LEU A 3 0.42 7.29 -27.69
C LEU A 3 0.61 8.75 -27.26
N ARG A 4 -0.43 9.55 -27.34
CA ARG A 4 -0.42 10.89 -26.76
C ARG A 4 -0.25 10.77 -25.25
N ARG A 5 0.86 11.34 -24.74
CA ARG A 5 1.11 11.56 -23.32
C ARG A 5 -0.03 12.41 -22.74
N GLN A 6 -1.00 11.79 -22.10
CA GLN A 6 -1.89 12.52 -21.22
C GLN A 6 -1.34 12.42 -19.79
N ARG A 7 -0.73 13.51 -19.33
CA ARG A 7 -0.51 13.77 -17.89
C ARG A 7 -1.85 14.06 -17.20
N GLN A 8 -2.78 13.13 -17.28
CA GLN A 8 -4.00 13.18 -16.47
C GLN A 8 -3.89 12.05 -15.47
N MET A 9 -3.71 12.41 -14.20
CA MET A 9 -3.96 11.47 -13.10
C MET A 9 -5.37 10.92 -13.31
N CYS A 10 -5.50 9.60 -13.33
CA CYS A 10 -6.70 8.91 -13.78
C CYS A 10 -7.93 9.37 -12.99
N ILE A 11 -8.90 9.93 -13.70
CA ILE A 11 -10.27 10.17 -13.18
C ILE A 11 -11.16 8.93 -13.44
N ARG A 12 -10.57 7.84 -13.94
CA ARG A 12 -11.28 6.65 -14.39
C ARG A 12 -10.67 5.39 -13.83
N ASP A 13 -11.49 4.60 -13.14
CA ASP A 13 -11.18 3.20 -12.89
C ASP A 13 -11.57 2.34 -14.09
N ARG A 14 -10.81 1.26 -14.31
CA ARG A 14 -11.02 0.33 -15.42
C ARG A 14 -10.79 -1.10 -14.97
N ALA A 15 -11.63 -2.01 -15.46
CA ALA A 15 -11.42 -3.43 -15.34
C ALA A 15 -11.03 -4.05 -16.69
N TYR A 16 -10.12 -5.01 -16.62
CA TYR A 16 -9.60 -5.74 -17.78
C TYR A 16 -9.60 -7.24 -17.52
N THR A 17 -9.75 -8.02 -18.60
CA THR A 17 -9.57 -9.47 -18.50
C THR A 17 -8.08 -9.80 -18.39
N LEU A 18 -7.71 -10.71 -17.48
CA LEU A 18 -6.32 -11.21 -17.37
C LEU A 18 -5.86 -11.97 -18.61
N LYS A 19 -6.78 -12.66 -19.29
CA LYS A 19 -6.46 -13.52 -20.44
C LYS A 19 -5.88 -12.77 -21.63
N ASN A 20 -6.41 -11.60 -21.95
CA ASN A 20 -6.06 -10.87 -23.19
C ASN A 20 -6.05 -9.34 -23.05
N GLY A 21 -6.15 -8.81 -21.84
CA GLY A 21 -6.15 -7.35 -21.59
C GLY A 21 -7.36 -6.62 -22.16
N LYS A 22 -8.46 -7.33 -22.50
CA LYS A 22 -9.66 -6.66 -23.00
C LYS A 22 -10.33 -5.88 -21.89
N LYS A 23 -10.61 -4.60 -22.15
CA LYS A 23 -11.36 -3.77 -21.21
C LYS A 23 -12.79 -4.30 -21.05
N LEU A 24 -13.20 -4.54 -19.82
CA LEU A 24 -14.56 -4.95 -19.45
C LEU A 24 -15.46 -3.75 -19.27
N TRP A 25 -15.06 -2.84 -18.42
CA TRP A 25 -15.79 -1.60 -18.12
C TRP A 25 -14.84 -0.47 -17.71
N SER A 26 -15.37 0.73 -17.62
CA SER A 26 -14.72 1.88 -17.00
C SER A 26 -15.75 2.72 -16.26
N PHE A 27 -15.38 3.21 -15.09
CA PHE A 27 -16.15 4.16 -14.29
C PHE A 27 -15.42 5.49 -14.24
N GLU A 28 -16.13 6.61 -14.32
CA GLU A 28 -15.56 7.96 -14.26
C GLU A 28 -16.08 8.67 -13.02
N SER A 29 -15.18 9.01 -12.10
CA SER A 29 -15.48 9.87 -10.95
C SER A 29 -15.36 11.34 -11.33
N GLY A 30 -15.85 12.24 -10.47
CA GLY A 30 -15.80 13.70 -10.72
C GLY A 30 -14.40 14.30 -10.73
N LYS A 31 -13.41 13.64 -10.10
CA LYS A 31 -12.00 14.01 -10.07
C LYS A 31 -11.10 12.78 -10.01
N ARG A 32 -9.79 13.00 -9.91
CA ARG A 32 -8.76 11.93 -9.90
C ARG A 32 -8.97 10.90 -8.79
N ILE A 33 -8.67 9.66 -9.13
CA ILE A 33 -8.54 8.52 -8.22
C ILE A 33 -7.05 8.32 -7.99
N VAL A 34 -6.59 8.38 -6.74
CA VAL A 34 -5.18 8.31 -6.35
C VAL A 34 -4.91 7.03 -5.56
N GLY A 35 -5.78 6.72 -4.60
CA GLY A 35 -5.66 5.55 -3.74
C GLY A 35 -5.89 4.24 -4.51
N THR A 36 -5.27 3.17 -4.03
CA THR A 36 -5.46 1.83 -4.58
C THR A 36 -6.86 1.31 -4.25
N PRO A 37 -7.65 0.86 -5.24
CA PRO A 37 -8.92 0.20 -5.00
C PRO A 37 -8.77 -1.13 -4.27
N ALA A 38 -9.82 -1.56 -3.58
CA ALA A 38 -9.93 -2.91 -3.04
C ALA A 38 -11.16 -3.61 -3.62
N VAL A 39 -11.06 -4.94 -3.75
CA VAL A 39 -12.14 -5.78 -4.29
C VAL A 39 -12.41 -6.93 -3.33
N SER A 40 -13.66 -7.11 -2.96
CA SER A 40 -14.13 -8.27 -2.19
C SER A 40 -15.59 -8.55 -2.55
N GLU A 41 -15.99 -9.80 -2.55
CA GLU A 41 -17.39 -10.25 -2.73
C GLU A 41 -18.09 -9.62 -3.95
N GLY A 42 -17.33 -9.41 -5.04
CA GLY A 42 -17.86 -8.82 -6.27
C GLY A 42 -18.09 -7.30 -6.21
N ILE A 43 -17.58 -6.62 -5.19
CA ILE A 43 -17.69 -5.17 -5.00
C ILE A 43 -16.30 -4.54 -5.04
N VAL A 44 -16.14 -3.49 -5.87
CA VAL A 44 -14.94 -2.64 -5.91
C VAL A 44 -15.17 -1.40 -5.07
N VAL A 45 -14.28 -1.08 -4.15
CA VAL A 45 -14.35 0.13 -3.32
C VAL A 45 -13.10 0.98 -3.53
N PHE A 46 -13.29 2.30 -3.72
CA PHE A 46 -12.18 3.27 -3.84
C PHE A 46 -12.61 4.67 -3.42
N GLY A 47 -11.61 5.51 -3.13
CA GLY A 47 -11.79 6.93 -2.87
C GLY A 47 -11.44 7.81 -4.06
N SER A 48 -12.04 8.99 -4.17
CA SER A 48 -11.78 9.98 -5.20
C SER A 48 -11.52 11.37 -4.62
N ALA A 49 -10.74 12.16 -5.34
CA ALA A 49 -10.52 13.57 -5.00
C ALA A 49 -11.76 14.47 -5.16
N ASP A 50 -12.87 13.94 -5.66
CA ASP A 50 -14.17 14.60 -5.69
C ASP A 50 -14.94 14.52 -4.36
N ARG A 51 -14.27 14.01 -3.30
CA ARG A 51 -14.80 13.86 -1.95
C ARG A 51 -15.84 12.76 -1.79
N HIS A 52 -15.75 11.72 -2.63
CA HIS A 52 -16.62 10.55 -2.51
C HIS A 52 -15.81 9.27 -2.38
N ILE A 53 -16.39 8.33 -1.65
CA ILE A 53 -16.02 6.92 -1.63
C ILE A 53 -17.09 6.21 -2.45
N TYR A 54 -16.67 5.35 -3.36
CA TYR A 54 -17.52 4.65 -4.30
C TYR A 54 -17.51 3.15 -4.07
N GLY A 55 -18.68 2.53 -4.16
CA GLY A 55 -18.83 1.08 -4.27
C GLY A 55 -19.42 0.74 -5.64
N LEU A 56 -18.70 -0.07 -6.41
CA LEU A 56 -19.14 -0.51 -7.75
C LEU A 56 -19.29 -2.02 -7.80
N ASN A 57 -20.18 -2.49 -8.66
CA ASN A 57 -20.25 -3.88 -9.05
C ASN A 57 -19.00 -4.26 -9.88
N ALA A 58 -18.22 -5.24 -9.41
CA ALA A 58 -16.95 -5.64 -10.06
C ALA A 58 -17.16 -6.26 -11.46
N LYS A 59 -18.35 -6.79 -11.76
CA LYS A 59 -18.67 -7.45 -13.03
C LYS A 59 -18.86 -6.46 -14.18
N ASP A 60 -19.55 -5.36 -13.93
CA ASP A 60 -20.00 -4.43 -14.98
C ASP A 60 -19.66 -2.95 -14.72
N GLY A 61 -19.11 -2.62 -13.53
CA GLY A 61 -18.75 -1.27 -13.14
C GLY A 61 -19.93 -0.37 -12.77
N SER A 62 -21.13 -0.92 -12.62
CA SER A 62 -22.31 -0.15 -12.20
C SER A 62 -22.15 0.36 -10.77
N LEU A 63 -22.62 1.59 -10.54
CA LEU A 63 -22.60 2.23 -9.23
C LEU A 63 -23.61 1.55 -8.30
N LEU A 64 -23.12 1.09 -7.13
CA LEU A 64 -23.95 0.52 -6.08
C LEU A 64 -24.31 1.56 -5.02
N TRP A 65 -23.30 2.27 -4.54
CA TRP A 65 -23.46 3.30 -3.51
C TRP A 65 -22.32 4.33 -3.53
N THR A 66 -22.54 5.45 -2.85
CA THR A 66 -21.53 6.48 -2.57
C THR A 66 -21.61 6.94 -1.14
N VAL A 67 -20.43 7.28 -0.56
CA VAL A 67 -20.31 7.94 0.74
C VAL A 67 -19.58 9.25 0.54
N LYS A 68 -20.18 10.36 0.98
CA LYS A 68 -19.60 11.70 0.87
C LYS A 68 -18.66 11.96 2.05
N ALA A 69 -17.46 12.46 1.76
CA ALA A 69 -16.48 13.03 2.72
C ALA A 69 -16.48 14.56 2.65
N ALA A 70 -15.95 15.21 3.67
CA ALA A 70 -15.83 16.67 3.67
C ALA A 70 -14.69 17.16 2.76
N GLU A 71 -13.60 16.36 2.65
CA GLU A 71 -12.42 16.67 1.85
C GLU A 71 -12.06 15.48 0.93
N PRO A 72 -11.09 15.63 -0.01
CA PRO A 72 -10.66 14.58 -0.93
C PRO A 72 -10.33 13.26 -0.24
N VAL A 73 -10.67 12.15 -0.90
CA VAL A 73 -10.36 10.79 -0.43
C VAL A 73 -9.22 10.24 -1.29
N LEU A 74 -8.00 10.32 -0.78
CA LEU A 74 -6.77 9.97 -1.50
C LEU A 74 -6.15 8.67 -0.98
N GLY A 75 -6.60 8.17 0.18
CA GLY A 75 -6.13 6.94 0.81
C GLY A 75 -6.51 5.69 0.03
N ALA A 76 -5.70 4.65 0.16
CA ALA A 76 -6.02 3.33 -0.34
C ALA A 76 -7.03 2.64 0.60
N VAL A 77 -7.80 1.71 0.04
CA VAL A 77 -8.82 0.94 0.77
C VAL A 77 -8.27 -0.41 1.19
N THR A 78 -8.62 -0.86 2.38
CA THR A 78 -8.51 -2.27 2.77
C THR A 78 -9.91 -2.80 3.08
N ILE A 79 -10.26 -3.97 2.53
CA ILE A 79 -11.52 -4.65 2.83
C ILE A 79 -11.20 -5.90 3.66
N ALA A 80 -11.92 -6.07 4.76
CA ALA A 80 -11.91 -7.28 5.57
C ALA A 80 -13.32 -7.54 6.13
N ASP A 81 -13.77 -8.78 6.09
CA ASP A 81 -15.05 -9.24 6.65
C ASP A 81 -16.23 -8.36 6.23
N GLY A 82 -16.37 -8.10 4.92
CA GLY A 82 -17.45 -7.28 4.38
C GLY A 82 -17.40 -5.78 4.72
N THR A 83 -16.30 -5.31 5.33
CA THR A 83 -16.12 -3.92 5.75
C THR A 83 -14.93 -3.27 5.03
N ALA A 84 -15.15 -2.11 4.43
CA ALA A 84 -14.11 -1.27 3.84
C ALA A 84 -13.59 -0.26 4.86
N TYR A 85 -12.27 -0.21 5.03
CA TYR A 85 -11.55 0.71 5.91
C TYR A 85 -10.79 1.72 5.07
N ILE A 86 -11.05 3.01 5.29
CA ILE A 86 -10.47 4.09 4.47
C ILE A 86 -10.36 5.39 5.25
N GLY A 87 -9.24 6.07 5.07
CA GLY A 87 -9.04 7.43 5.54
C GLY A 87 -9.22 8.47 4.44
N ALA A 88 -9.44 9.72 4.83
CA ALA A 88 -9.59 10.84 3.91
C ALA A 88 -8.82 12.08 4.37
N SER A 89 -8.73 13.09 3.50
CA SER A 89 -8.09 14.37 3.81
C SER A 89 -8.90 15.23 4.80
N ASP A 90 -10.13 14.82 5.13
CA ASP A 90 -10.96 15.42 6.18
C ASP A 90 -10.59 14.98 7.61
N ALA A 91 -9.41 14.34 7.77
CA ALA A 91 -8.93 13.80 9.02
C ALA A 91 -9.89 12.78 9.68
N THR A 92 -10.73 12.14 8.89
CA THR A 92 -11.68 11.13 9.34
C THR A 92 -11.32 9.76 8.77
N PHE A 93 -11.25 8.77 9.65
CA PHE A 93 -11.10 7.38 9.26
C PHE A 93 -12.46 6.67 9.38
N ARG A 94 -12.84 5.84 8.38
CA ARG A 94 -14.16 5.26 8.28
C ARG A 94 -14.11 3.75 8.08
N ALA A 95 -15.05 3.05 8.72
CA ALA A 95 -15.44 1.68 8.39
C ALA A 95 -16.82 1.71 7.73
N ILE A 96 -16.93 1.08 6.57
CA ILE A 96 -18.10 1.16 5.69
C ILE A 96 -18.49 -0.26 5.30
N ASP A 97 -19.74 -0.62 5.48
CA ASP A 97 -20.31 -1.87 4.96
C ASP A 97 -20.26 -1.85 3.43
N ILE A 98 -19.60 -2.84 2.81
CA ILE A 98 -19.36 -2.83 1.36
C ILE A 98 -20.62 -3.07 0.55
N HIS A 99 -21.64 -3.72 1.10
CA HIS A 99 -22.89 -4.04 0.39
C HIS A 99 -23.84 -2.85 0.34
N THR A 100 -23.90 -2.07 1.43
CA THR A 100 -24.88 -1.01 1.60
C THR A 100 -24.31 0.40 1.49
N GLY A 101 -23.00 0.58 1.64
CA GLY A 101 -22.35 1.89 1.77
C GLY A 101 -22.62 2.57 3.12
N LYS A 102 -23.24 1.87 4.08
CA LYS A 102 -23.48 2.43 5.41
C LYS A 102 -22.18 2.58 6.19
N VAL A 103 -21.93 3.77 6.72
CA VAL A 103 -20.82 3.99 7.66
C VAL A 103 -21.18 3.28 8.97
N ILE A 104 -20.37 2.28 9.34
CA ILE A 104 -20.53 1.51 10.56
C ILE A 104 -20.03 2.34 11.74
N TRP A 105 -18.82 2.89 11.61
CA TRP A 105 -18.26 3.85 12.53
C TRP A 105 -17.30 4.82 11.81
N ALA A 106 -17.05 5.96 12.45
CA ALA A 106 -16.09 6.96 11.99
C ALA A 106 -15.27 7.48 13.18
N TYR A 107 -13.96 7.58 12.97
CA TYR A 107 -13.02 8.13 13.95
C TYR A 107 -12.51 9.48 13.46
N THR A 108 -12.68 10.53 14.28
CA THR A 108 -12.34 11.93 13.97
C THR A 108 -11.21 12.49 14.84
N GLY A 109 -10.50 11.62 15.58
CA GLY A 109 -9.41 12.03 16.48
C GLY A 109 -8.06 12.33 15.79
N VAL A 110 -7.98 12.20 14.46
CA VAL A 110 -6.79 12.47 13.65
C VAL A 110 -6.62 13.98 13.44
N LYS A 111 -5.39 14.47 13.48
CA LYS A 111 -5.08 15.91 13.27
C LYS A 111 -4.46 16.22 11.90
N GLY A 112 -4.33 15.22 11.04
CA GLY A 112 -3.74 15.33 9.71
C GLY A 112 -4.47 14.51 8.65
N TYR A 113 -4.05 14.64 7.41
CA TYR A 113 -4.62 13.87 6.30
C TYR A 113 -4.30 12.38 6.45
N ILE A 114 -5.17 11.51 5.93
CA ILE A 114 -4.97 10.06 5.93
C ILE A 114 -4.92 9.60 4.49
N GLU A 115 -3.73 9.19 4.03
CA GLU A 115 -3.49 8.77 2.63
C GLU A 115 -2.91 7.35 2.54
N THR A 116 -2.59 6.71 3.66
CA THR A 116 -2.04 5.36 3.72
C THR A 116 -3.06 4.29 3.33
N LYS A 117 -2.56 3.07 3.08
CA LYS A 117 -3.37 1.86 3.08
C LYS A 117 -3.42 1.32 4.51
N PRO A 118 -4.60 1.18 5.13
CA PRO A 118 -4.69 0.66 6.47
C PRO A 118 -4.35 -0.85 6.53
N LEU A 119 -3.63 -1.24 7.57
CA LEU A 119 -3.46 -2.62 7.99
C LEU A 119 -4.68 -3.03 8.82
N VAL A 120 -5.31 -4.13 8.46
CA VAL A 120 -6.41 -4.72 9.21
C VAL A 120 -5.98 -6.08 9.74
N THR A 121 -6.08 -6.25 11.07
CA THR A 121 -5.84 -7.51 11.77
C THR A 121 -7.16 -8.13 12.22
N GLU A 122 -7.11 -9.15 13.06
CA GLU A 122 -8.31 -9.78 13.62
C GLU A 122 -9.17 -8.77 14.40
N ASP A 123 -8.53 -7.93 15.23
CA ASP A 123 -9.17 -7.04 16.19
C ASP A 123 -8.85 -5.54 16.02
N LYS A 124 -7.91 -5.19 15.13
CA LYS A 124 -7.43 -3.80 14.97
C LYS A 124 -7.41 -3.32 13.54
N VAL A 125 -7.48 -2.00 13.40
CA VAL A 125 -7.15 -1.26 12.17
C VAL A 125 -6.04 -0.28 12.49
N ILE A 126 -4.94 -0.35 11.72
CA ILE A 126 -3.72 0.43 11.98
C ILE A 126 -3.37 1.25 10.74
N PHE A 127 -3.16 2.55 10.91
CA PHE A 127 -2.87 3.47 9.81
C PHE A 127 -2.03 4.66 10.26
N GLY A 128 -1.23 5.19 9.36
CA GLY A 128 -0.47 6.42 9.57
C GLY A 128 -1.21 7.66 9.07
N ALA A 129 -0.93 8.82 9.66
CA ALA A 129 -1.49 10.09 9.23
C ALA A 129 -0.42 11.20 9.16
N TRP A 130 -0.73 12.30 8.46
CA TRP A 130 0.16 13.45 8.28
C TRP A 130 0.28 14.37 9.52
N ASP A 131 0.01 13.82 10.70
CA ASP A 131 0.22 14.45 12.02
C ASP A 131 1.31 13.75 12.84
N ASN A 132 2.23 13.05 12.18
CA ASN A 132 3.33 12.27 12.78
C ASN A 132 2.89 11.05 13.59
N THR A 133 1.65 10.59 13.44
CA THR A 133 1.07 9.55 14.28
C THR A 133 0.69 8.31 13.48
N LEU A 134 1.02 7.16 14.03
CA LEU A 134 0.43 5.88 13.68
C LEU A 134 -0.66 5.57 14.69
N TYR A 135 -1.85 5.30 14.21
CA TYR A 135 -3.04 5.02 15.01
C TYR A 135 -3.38 3.54 14.97
N ALA A 136 -3.82 2.98 16.09
CA ALA A 136 -4.51 1.71 16.14
C ALA A 136 -5.90 1.89 16.76
N LEU A 137 -6.89 1.47 16.01
CA LEU A 137 -8.29 1.50 16.42
C LEU A 137 -8.82 0.08 16.60
N ASN A 138 -9.79 -0.09 17.47
CA ASN A 138 -10.57 -1.31 17.54
C ASN A 138 -11.36 -1.50 16.24
N LYS A 139 -11.25 -2.66 15.63
CA LYS A 139 -11.87 -2.98 14.33
C LYS A 139 -13.39 -2.89 14.34
N THR A 140 -14.02 -3.23 15.46
CA THR A 140 -15.47 -3.37 15.57
C THR A 140 -16.18 -2.03 15.79
N ASP A 141 -15.62 -1.16 16.66
CA ASP A 141 -16.29 0.07 17.09
C ASP A 141 -15.51 1.36 16.79
N GLY A 142 -14.30 1.25 16.24
CA GLY A 142 -13.45 2.40 15.91
C GLY A 142 -12.85 3.12 17.10
N ARG A 143 -12.96 2.59 18.32
CA ARG A 143 -12.35 3.17 19.51
C ARG A 143 -10.82 3.13 19.40
N GLU A 144 -10.15 4.23 19.77
CA GLU A 144 -8.70 4.31 19.84
C GLU A 144 -8.15 3.34 20.88
N LEU A 145 -7.19 2.51 20.47
CA LEU A 145 -6.50 1.57 21.36
C LEU A 145 -5.14 2.14 21.79
N TRP A 146 -4.36 2.63 20.83
CA TRP A 146 -3.08 3.26 21.07
C TRP A 146 -2.66 4.18 19.92
N LYS A 147 -1.69 5.04 20.21
CA LYS A 147 -0.98 5.89 19.24
C LYS A 147 0.50 5.70 19.40
N TRP A 148 1.21 5.78 18.27
CA TRP A 148 2.66 5.82 18.23
C TRP A 148 3.15 7.04 17.46
N THR A 149 4.23 7.67 17.93
CA THR A 149 4.92 8.74 17.21
C THR A 149 6.42 8.47 17.15
N GLY A 150 7.06 8.87 16.05
CA GLY A 150 8.52 8.75 15.89
C GLY A 150 9.34 9.78 16.69
N GLY A 151 8.69 10.58 17.51
CA GLY A 151 9.33 11.61 18.34
C GLY A 151 9.65 12.93 17.63
N LEU A 152 9.53 13.02 16.29
CA LEU A 152 9.70 14.26 15.54
C LEU A 152 8.34 14.90 15.25
N THR A 153 8.30 16.23 15.30
CA THR A 153 7.05 17.00 15.18
C THR A 153 6.79 17.55 13.77
N ARG A 154 7.73 17.35 12.83
CA ARG A 154 7.58 17.86 11.47
C ARG A 154 6.72 16.93 10.62
N MET A 155 5.69 17.46 9.99
CA MET A 155 4.72 16.70 9.17
C MET A 155 5.38 15.77 8.13
N HIS A 156 6.45 16.21 7.45
CA HIS A 156 7.12 15.41 6.43
C HIS A 156 7.86 14.16 6.98
N PHE A 157 7.93 13.97 8.29
CA PHE A 157 8.41 12.75 8.93
C PHE A 157 7.29 11.79 9.36
N SER A 158 6.07 12.07 8.97
CA SER A 158 4.89 11.27 9.30
C SER A 158 4.95 9.87 8.67
N PRO A 159 4.41 8.85 9.34
CA PRO A 159 4.23 7.50 8.77
C PRO A 159 3.03 7.43 7.80
N ALA A 160 2.66 8.55 7.18
CA ALA A 160 1.44 8.68 6.40
C ALA A 160 1.49 8.02 5.02
N ALA A 161 2.68 7.82 4.46
CA ALA A 161 2.85 7.23 3.13
C ALA A 161 3.16 5.73 3.16
N VAL A 162 3.49 5.16 4.32
CA VAL A 162 3.81 3.74 4.45
C VAL A 162 2.55 2.90 4.59
N TRP A 163 2.59 1.68 4.07
CA TRP A 163 1.58 0.65 4.29
C TRP A 163 2.06 -0.28 5.41
N PRO A 164 1.58 -0.14 6.64
CA PRO A 164 2.04 -0.97 7.75
C PRO A 164 1.85 -2.45 7.46
N VAL A 165 2.77 -3.29 7.92
CA VAL A 165 2.63 -4.75 7.88
C VAL A 165 2.76 -5.32 9.29
N ALA A 166 2.17 -6.48 9.56
CA ALA A 166 2.23 -7.10 10.87
C ALA A 166 2.68 -8.56 10.80
N ALA A 167 3.57 -8.92 11.71
CA ALA A 167 4.02 -10.28 11.95
C ALA A 167 4.57 -10.41 13.38
N ASP A 168 4.56 -11.62 13.95
CA ASP A 168 5.17 -11.93 15.24
C ASP A 168 4.77 -10.96 16.38
N GLY A 169 3.49 -10.61 16.47
CA GLY A 169 2.97 -9.68 17.49
C GLY A 169 3.42 -8.23 17.34
N LYS A 170 4.01 -7.86 16.20
CA LYS A 170 4.54 -6.53 15.92
C LYS A 170 3.93 -5.92 14.66
N VAL A 171 3.87 -4.59 14.63
CA VAL A 171 3.62 -3.79 13.43
C VAL A 171 4.95 -3.21 12.97
N PHE A 172 5.23 -3.32 11.68
CA PHE A 172 6.43 -2.78 11.09
C PHE A 172 6.08 -1.63 10.17
N ILE A 173 6.83 -0.55 10.29
CA ILE A 173 6.76 0.62 9.40
C ILE A 173 8.16 1.08 8.98
N THR A 174 8.19 1.77 7.86
CA THR A 174 9.33 2.61 7.45
C THR A 174 8.86 4.04 7.35
N ASP A 175 9.66 5.00 7.76
CA ASP A 175 9.28 6.40 7.74
C ASP A 175 10.31 7.30 7.06
N PRO A 176 9.95 8.56 6.71
CA PRO A 176 10.86 9.51 6.07
C PRO A 176 12.10 9.89 6.88
N GLN A 177 12.17 9.52 8.16
CA GLN A 177 13.39 9.63 8.97
C GLN A 177 14.46 8.59 8.58
N ARG A 178 14.16 7.73 7.59
CA ARG A 178 15.02 6.65 7.11
C ARG A 178 15.16 5.50 8.11
N ALA A 179 14.15 5.32 8.94
CA ALA A 179 14.11 4.28 9.94
C ALA A 179 13.14 3.17 9.58
N MET A 180 13.49 1.93 9.96
CA MET A 180 12.55 0.84 10.13
C MET A 180 12.24 0.70 11.62
N THR A 181 10.97 0.56 11.94
CA THR A 181 10.49 0.47 13.33
C THR A 181 9.58 -0.73 13.48
N ALA A 182 9.82 -1.53 14.51
CA ALA A 182 8.90 -2.54 15.01
C ALA A 182 8.21 -2.00 16.26
N ILE A 183 6.90 -2.12 16.29
CA ILE A 183 6.02 -1.60 17.33
C ILE A 183 5.19 -2.78 17.83
N ASP A 184 5.10 -2.96 19.14
CA ASP A 184 4.25 -3.98 19.73
C ASP A 184 2.78 -3.73 19.35
N ILE A 185 2.13 -4.71 18.77
CA ILE A 185 0.78 -4.56 18.17
C ILE A 185 -0.31 -4.34 19.23
N HIS A 186 -0.08 -4.74 20.47
CA HIS A 186 -1.06 -4.62 21.54
C HIS A 186 -0.93 -3.32 22.31
N THR A 187 0.31 -2.86 22.54
CA THR A 187 0.59 -1.70 23.39
C THR A 187 0.94 -0.43 22.64
N GLY A 188 1.36 -0.52 21.38
CA GLY A 188 1.89 0.60 20.62
C GLY A 188 3.30 1.03 21.03
N ASN A 189 3.98 0.28 21.89
CA ASN A 189 5.35 0.60 22.32
C ASN A 189 6.36 0.20 21.23
N THR A 190 7.40 0.99 21.07
CA THR A 190 8.52 0.63 20.19
C THR A 190 9.26 -0.57 20.78
N VAL A 191 9.31 -1.68 20.02
CA VAL A 191 10.15 -2.84 20.34
C VAL A 191 11.58 -2.56 19.93
N TRP A 192 11.76 -2.14 18.68
CA TRP A 192 13.06 -1.67 18.19
C TRP A 192 12.90 -0.65 17.05
N ARG A 193 13.93 0.14 16.83
CA ARG A 193 14.03 1.10 15.74
C ARG A 193 15.46 1.13 15.22
N THR A 194 15.64 1.05 13.91
CA THR A 194 16.98 1.06 13.28
C THR A 194 17.03 2.04 12.12
N PHE A 195 18.20 2.67 11.96
CA PHE A 195 18.57 3.57 10.86
C PHE A 195 19.63 2.97 9.94
N GLN A 196 20.04 1.73 10.22
CA GLN A 196 21.19 1.09 9.58
C GLN A 196 21.10 1.04 8.07
N SER A 197 19.94 0.70 7.52
CA SER A 197 19.75 0.48 6.08
C SER A 197 19.17 1.67 5.34
N MET A 198 18.95 2.80 6.01
CA MET A 198 18.43 4.04 5.41
C MET A 198 17.18 3.81 4.54
N VAL A 199 16.23 3.01 5.02
CA VAL A 199 14.98 2.69 4.34
C VAL A 199 13.99 3.85 4.38
N ARG A 200 13.07 3.92 3.41
CA ARG A 200 12.07 5.00 3.39
C ARG A 200 10.79 4.58 2.68
N GLU A 201 9.67 4.75 3.35
CA GLU A 201 8.28 4.72 2.81
C GLU A 201 7.88 3.44 2.05
N THR A 202 8.73 2.42 2.01
CA THR A 202 8.41 1.16 1.35
C THR A 202 8.64 -0.01 2.29
N ILE A 203 7.68 -0.90 2.35
CA ILE A 203 7.75 -2.09 3.19
C ILE A 203 6.94 -3.21 2.54
N GLY A 204 7.36 -4.43 2.75
CA GLY A 204 6.65 -5.64 2.35
C GLY A 204 6.86 -6.73 3.38
N LEU A 205 5.95 -7.69 3.40
CA LEU A 205 6.00 -8.87 4.25
C LEU A 205 6.05 -10.12 3.38
N SER A 206 6.86 -11.12 3.78
CA SER A 206 6.84 -12.43 3.15
C SER A 206 5.51 -13.16 3.41
N GLU A 207 5.14 -14.09 2.53
CA GLU A 207 3.88 -14.85 2.70
C GLU A 207 3.85 -15.69 3.98
N ASP A 208 5.00 -16.16 4.45
CA ASP A 208 5.13 -16.92 5.71
C ASP A 208 5.19 -16.02 6.96
N GLY A 209 5.26 -14.69 6.79
CA GLY A 209 5.34 -13.74 7.91
C GLY A 209 6.71 -13.68 8.59
N GLU A 210 7.75 -14.30 8.04
CA GLU A 210 9.07 -14.39 8.68
C GLU A 210 10.02 -13.23 8.30
N ARG A 211 9.76 -12.55 7.16
CA ARG A 211 10.68 -11.58 6.56
C ARG A 211 10.00 -10.27 6.23
N ILE A 212 10.67 -9.18 6.55
CA ILE A 212 10.27 -7.81 6.21
C ILE A 212 11.20 -7.28 5.13
N TYR A 213 10.65 -6.83 4.02
CA TYR A 213 11.39 -6.25 2.91
C TYR A 213 11.26 -4.74 2.87
N SER A 214 12.33 -4.04 2.50
CA SER A 214 12.25 -2.60 2.24
C SER A 214 13.28 -2.16 1.20
N LYS A 215 12.95 -1.12 0.44
CA LYS A 215 13.93 -0.41 -0.39
C LYS A 215 14.76 0.52 0.47
N THR A 216 16.07 0.51 0.26
CA THR A 216 16.94 1.58 0.74
C THR A 216 16.83 2.80 -0.17
N MET A 217 17.34 3.94 0.25
CA MET A 217 17.41 5.13 -0.60
C MET A 217 18.43 5.00 -1.73
N ASN A 218 19.33 4.02 -1.67
CA ASN A 218 20.42 3.82 -2.61
C ASN A 218 20.49 2.36 -3.05
N ASP A 219 20.05 2.08 -4.28
CA ASP A 219 20.32 0.86 -5.04
C ASP A 219 19.86 -0.48 -4.47
N SER A 220 19.48 -0.59 -3.19
CA SER A 220 19.37 -1.91 -2.57
C SER A 220 17.98 -2.22 -2.02
N ILE A 221 17.69 -3.51 -1.95
CA ILE A 221 16.63 -4.07 -1.12
C ILE A 221 17.28 -4.70 0.10
N VAL A 222 16.68 -4.48 1.26
CA VAL A 222 17.08 -5.12 2.52
C VAL A 222 15.95 -6.00 3.04
N CYS A 223 16.35 -7.07 3.71
CA CYS A 223 15.45 -8.00 4.36
C CYS A 223 15.81 -8.12 5.84
N TYR A 224 14.82 -7.94 6.69
CA TYR A 224 14.94 -8.13 8.13
C TYR A 224 14.09 -9.31 8.58
N ALA A 225 14.53 -9.99 9.64
CA ALA A 225 13.69 -10.96 10.32
C ALA A 225 12.51 -10.25 11.00
N ALA A 226 11.31 -10.84 10.89
CA ALA A 226 10.13 -10.37 11.62
C ALA A 226 10.18 -10.78 13.10
N GLN A 227 10.84 -11.92 13.40
CA GLN A 227 10.94 -12.44 14.76
C GLN A 227 12.03 -11.75 15.57
N GLY A 228 11.83 -11.75 16.89
CA GLY A 228 12.77 -11.23 17.88
C GLY A 228 12.58 -9.75 18.20
N ASP A 229 13.23 -9.30 19.27
CA ASP A 229 13.07 -7.97 19.86
C ASP A 229 14.24 -7.02 19.53
N THR A 230 15.09 -7.41 18.56
CA THR A 230 16.18 -6.60 18.03
C THR A 230 16.17 -6.65 16.51
N PRO A 231 16.58 -5.57 15.81
CA PRO A 231 16.65 -5.57 14.36
C PRO A 231 17.72 -6.53 13.87
N ARG A 232 17.33 -7.51 13.07
CA ARG A 232 18.26 -8.49 12.48
C ARG A 232 18.12 -8.50 10.96
N GLU A 233 19.12 -7.91 10.29
CA GLU A 233 19.21 -7.98 8.84
C GLU A 233 19.58 -9.41 8.41
N LEU A 234 18.84 -9.96 7.47
CA LEU A 234 19.07 -11.29 6.91
C LEU A 234 19.94 -11.23 5.65
N TRP A 235 19.63 -10.26 4.80
CA TRP A 235 20.39 -9.99 3.58
C TRP A 235 20.12 -8.56 3.07
N ALA A 236 21.06 -8.05 2.28
CA ALA A 236 20.92 -6.83 1.48
C ALA A 236 21.40 -7.11 0.06
N THR A 237 20.63 -6.70 -0.94
CA THR A 237 20.94 -6.96 -2.35
C THR A 237 20.92 -5.66 -3.15
N ASN A 238 22.04 -5.35 -3.79
CA ASN A 238 22.13 -4.22 -4.70
C ASN A 238 21.44 -4.54 -6.03
N ILE A 239 20.46 -3.72 -6.39
CA ILE A 239 19.68 -3.85 -7.62
C ILE A 239 20.15 -2.87 -8.70
N GLY A 240 20.83 -1.80 -8.32
CA GLY A 240 21.38 -0.80 -9.25
C GLY A 240 20.33 0.16 -9.81
N PHE A 241 19.35 0.60 -9.01
CA PHE A 241 18.30 1.54 -9.43
C PHE A 241 18.62 3.02 -9.12
N GLY A 242 19.73 3.29 -8.47
CA GLY A 242 20.13 4.65 -8.07
C GLY A 242 19.36 5.17 -6.86
N TYR A 243 19.36 6.48 -6.70
CA TYR A 243 18.59 7.16 -5.64
C TYR A 243 17.10 7.05 -5.90
N GLU A 244 16.40 6.39 -4.99
CA GLU A 244 14.99 6.05 -5.13
C GLU A 244 14.22 6.30 -3.82
N HIS A 245 13.03 6.90 -3.92
CA HIS A 245 12.09 7.07 -2.80
C HIS A 245 10.63 6.91 -3.23
N ALA A 246 10.39 6.25 -4.35
CA ALA A 246 9.03 6.00 -4.82
C ALA A 246 8.33 4.94 -3.95
N PRO A 247 7.07 5.15 -3.58
CA PRO A 247 6.33 4.29 -2.65
C PRO A 247 5.74 3.03 -3.32
N SER A 248 6.54 2.30 -4.10
CA SER A 248 6.12 0.99 -4.59
C SER A 248 6.51 -0.08 -3.57
N MET A 249 5.51 -0.71 -2.97
CA MET A 249 5.71 -1.72 -1.92
C MET A 249 6.27 -3.02 -2.50
N GLN A 250 7.08 -3.73 -1.69
CA GLN A 250 7.55 -5.06 -2.02
C GLN A 250 6.44 -6.08 -1.73
N VAL A 251 6.26 -7.03 -2.61
CA VAL A 251 5.25 -8.08 -2.48
C VAL A 251 5.88 -9.43 -2.76
N GLU A 252 5.66 -10.42 -1.90
CA GLU A 252 6.12 -11.79 -2.12
C GLU A 252 4.97 -12.68 -2.58
N LYS A 253 5.30 -13.61 -3.48
CA LYS A 253 4.43 -14.68 -3.90
C LYS A 253 5.24 -15.95 -4.22
N GLU A 254 4.88 -17.07 -3.60
CA GLU A 254 5.55 -18.38 -3.81
C GLU A 254 7.07 -18.28 -3.59
N GLY A 255 7.51 -17.53 -2.55
CA GLY A 255 8.91 -17.35 -2.22
C GLY A 255 9.68 -16.38 -3.12
N VAL A 256 9.03 -15.73 -4.08
CA VAL A 256 9.62 -14.72 -4.96
C VAL A 256 9.14 -13.33 -4.55
N MET A 257 10.06 -12.47 -4.15
CA MET A 257 9.81 -11.07 -3.82
C MET A 257 9.90 -10.21 -5.07
N PHE A 258 8.85 -9.47 -5.37
CA PHE A 258 8.75 -8.53 -6.49
C PHE A 258 8.85 -7.09 -5.99
N GLY A 259 9.56 -6.27 -6.74
CA GLY A 259 9.66 -4.84 -6.49
C GLY A 259 9.72 -4.05 -7.78
N SER A 260 9.51 -2.73 -7.66
CA SER A 260 9.58 -1.82 -8.80
C SER A 260 10.11 -0.45 -8.43
N THR A 261 10.42 0.37 -9.46
CA THR A 261 11.05 1.67 -9.31
C THR A 261 10.29 2.78 -10.03
N LYS A 262 10.62 4.02 -9.69
CA LYS A 262 10.09 5.22 -10.37
C LYS A 262 10.51 5.31 -11.84
N GLU A 263 11.58 4.61 -12.23
CA GLU A 263 12.15 4.65 -13.58
C GLU A 263 11.74 3.45 -14.44
N GLY A 264 10.71 2.73 -14.05
CA GLY A 264 10.15 1.67 -14.89
C GLY A 264 10.86 0.32 -14.80
N LEU A 265 11.75 0.11 -13.82
CA LEU A 265 12.34 -1.19 -13.55
C LEU A 265 11.39 -2.02 -12.69
N ILE A 266 11.13 -3.27 -13.09
CA ILE A 266 10.53 -4.32 -12.25
C ILE A 266 11.60 -5.40 -12.05
N PHE A 267 11.68 -5.93 -10.84
CA PHE A 267 12.66 -6.96 -10.50
C PHE A 267 12.07 -8.00 -9.56
N ALA A 268 12.68 -9.18 -9.56
CA ALA A 268 12.33 -10.27 -8.66
C ALA A 268 13.58 -10.84 -7.98
N LEU A 269 13.44 -11.12 -6.70
CA LEU A 269 14.47 -11.72 -5.85
C LEU A 269 13.92 -13.01 -5.22
N GLU A 270 14.80 -13.96 -4.98
CA GLU A 270 14.50 -15.07 -4.08
C GLU A 270 14.30 -14.54 -2.66
N GLY A 271 13.12 -14.70 -2.08
CA GLY A 271 12.75 -14.08 -0.80
C GLY A 271 13.66 -14.49 0.36
N LYS A 272 14.16 -15.73 0.38
CA LYS A 272 15.01 -16.24 1.47
C LYS A 272 16.45 -15.73 1.42
N THR A 273 17.01 -15.55 0.23
CA THR A 273 18.44 -15.27 0.05
C THR A 273 18.74 -13.89 -0.50
N GLY A 274 17.76 -13.22 -1.07
CA GLY A 274 17.93 -11.97 -1.79
C GLY A 274 18.61 -12.13 -3.17
N LYS A 275 18.82 -13.36 -3.66
CA LYS A 275 19.40 -13.61 -4.99
C LYS A 275 18.51 -12.98 -6.06
N VAL A 276 19.10 -12.18 -6.96
CA VAL A 276 18.39 -11.62 -8.11
C VAL A 276 18.01 -12.74 -9.07
N LEU A 277 16.71 -12.91 -9.31
CA LEU A 277 16.18 -13.88 -10.26
C LEU A 277 16.09 -13.26 -11.65
N TRP A 278 15.55 -12.06 -11.76
CA TRP A 278 15.47 -11.31 -13.01
C TRP A 278 15.22 -9.81 -12.76
N LYS A 279 15.47 -9.02 -13.81
CA LYS A 279 15.14 -7.59 -13.90
C LYS A 279 14.60 -7.29 -15.28
N HIS A 280 13.59 -6.45 -15.37
CA HIS A 280 13.02 -6.01 -16.64
C HIS A 280 12.66 -4.53 -16.57
N LYS A 281 13.15 -3.75 -17.54
CA LYS A 281 12.81 -2.33 -17.68
C LYS A 281 11.71 -2.17 -18.70
N ILE A 282 10.54 -1.68 -18.28
CA ILE A 282 9.36 -1.50 -19.13
C ILE A 282 9.43 -0.17 -19.88
N GLY A 283 9.92 0.87 -19.21
CA GLY A 283 9.97 2.23 -19.75
C GLY A 283 10.68 3.16 -18.80
N ASN A 284 10.32 4.44 -18.81
CA ASN A 284 10.86 5.46 -17.91
C ASN A 284 9.75 6.09 -17.02
N SER A 285 8.69 5.35 -16.79
CA SER A 285 7.57 5.80 -15.95
C SER A 285 7.55 5.06 -14.62
N LEU A 286 7.12 5.74 -13.57
CA LEU A 286 6.93 5.13 -12.26
C LEU A 286 5.98 3.92 -12.39
N ILE A 287 6.43 2.78 -11.91
CA ILE A 287 5.57 1.61 -11.70
C ILE A 287 4.92 1.80 -10.34
N SER A 288 3.63 2.08 -10.35
CA SER A 288 2.88 2.41 -9.13
C SER A 288 2.48 1.18 -8.32
N THR A 289 2.22 0.05 -9.00
CA THR A 289 1.79 -1.17 -8.34
C THR A 289 2.33 -2.39 -9.07
N VAL A 290 2.80 -3.37 -8.31
CA VAL A 290 3.09 -4.73 -8.77
C VAL A 290 2.21 -5.69 -8.00
N VAL A 291 1.54 -6.59 -8.71
CA VAL A 291 0.65 -7.62 -8.14
C VAL A 291 1.06 -8.97 -8.71
N PRO A 292 1.85 -9.76 -7.97
CA PRO A 292 2.20 -11.10 -8.42
C PRO A 292 0.96 -12.00 -8.40
N LEU A 293 0.78 -12.78 -9.48
CA LEU A 293 -0.25 -13.82 -9.58
C LEU A 293 0.29 -15.16 -9.07
N ASN A 294 1.57 -15.39 -9.29
CA ASN A 294 2.37 -16.52 -8.82
C ASN A 294 3.86 -16.15 -8.87
N GLY A 295 4.77 -17.07 -8.60
CA GLY A 295 6.21 -16.85 -8.64
C GLY A 295 6.79 -16.49 -10.04
N HIS A 296 6.00 -16.60 -11.11
CA HIS A 296 6.43 -16.40 -12.50
C HIS A 296 5.63 -15.36 -13.28
N GLU A 297 4.54 -14.85 -12.73
CA GLU A 297 3.67 -13.87 -13.39
C GLU A 297 3.37 -12.70 -12.47
N VAL A 298 3.58 -11.49 -12.97
CA VAL A 298 3.31 -10.26 -12.23
C VAL A 298 2.56 -9.25 -13.09
N LEU A 299 1.45 -8.77 -12.57
CA LEU A 299 0.74 -7.61 -13.11
C LEU A 299 1.44 -6.33 -12.64
N PHE A 300 1.45 -5.32 -13.49
CA PHE A 300 1.94 -4.00 -13.12
C PHE A 300 1.05 -2.90 -13.68
N THR A 301 1.09 -1.75 -13.02
CA THR A 301 0.52 -0.50 -13.52
C THR A 301 1.58 0.60 -13.47
N ALA A 302 1.62 1.43 -14.51
CA ALA A 302 2.54 2.55 -14.60
C ALA A 302 1.80 3.89 -14.66
N THR A 303 2.43 4.96 -14.20
CA THR A 303 1.85 6.32 -14.26
C THR A 303 1.71 6.86 -15.69
N SER A 304 2.32 6.21 -16.68
CA SER A 304 2.05 6.43 -18.11
C SER A 304 0.66 5.95 -18.56
N GLY A 305 -0.06 5.20 -17.70
CA GLY A 305 -1.35 4.60 -18.00
C GLY A 305 -1.25 3.18 -18.58
N GLU A 306 -0.06 2.59 -18.57
CA GLU A 306 0.15 1.20 -18.98
C GLU A 306 -0.31 0.24 -17.86
N VAL A 307 -0.97 -0.82 -18.28
CA VAL A 307 -1.29 -2.00 -17.47
C VAL A 307 -0.76 -3.21 -18.25
N GLY A 308 0.05 -4.01 -17.62
CA GLY A 308 0.67 -5.15 -18.28
C GLY A 308 0.81 -6.38 -17.38
N LEU A 309 0.99 -7.52 -18.02
CA LEU A 309 1.34 -8.79 -17.40
C LEU A 309 2.72 -9.21 -17.91
N LEU A 310 3.68 -9.32 -17.00
CA LEU A 310 4.97 -9.91 -17.28
C LEU A 310 4.93 -11.40 -16.94
N ARG A 311 5.49 -12.21 -17.84
CA ARG A 311 5.71 -13.63 -17.64
C ARG A 311 7.19 -13.93 -17.69
N ILE A 312 7.70 -14.52 -16.64
CA ILE A 312 9.09 -14.97 -16.56
C ILE A 312 9.15 -16.30 -17.31
N LYS A 313 9.94 -16.34 -18.39
CA LYS A 313 10.27 -17.61 -19.05
C LYS A 313 11.48 -18.20 -18.32
N ASN A 314 11.35 -19.43 -17.87
CA ASN A 314 12.47 -20.24 -17.37
C ASN A 314 13.51 -20.44 -18.47
#